data_5ace5480569c28fd4a19a5c5254c892e
#
_entry.id   5ace5480569c28fd4a19a5c5254c892e
#
_cell.length_a   1.000
_cell.length_b   1.000
_cell.length_c   1.000
_cell.angle_alpha   90.00
_cell.angle_beta   90.00
_cell.angle_gamma   90.00
#
_symmetry.space_group_name_H-M   'P 1'
#
loop_
_entity.id
_entity.type
_entity.pdbx_description
1 polymer ?
#
loop_
_entity_poly.entity_id
_entity_poly.type
_entity_poly.pdbx_seq_one_letter_code
_entity_poly.pdbx_strand_id
1 'polypeptide(L)'
;MCKLCDEGNLQNHSSSRRDFLKATAATGVAAASIDLFTPHPATAHDSDVPEDTGRRERRYIIRGGSVMSMDPSVPDFPQADVLVEGKKIVDVGPNLHAGDASVIDARGRIVMPGFIDTHHHQFETALRSFLANGLLLPGTPGGDINYYQYILLTFAPVYRPQDVYINELFGSLSQLDDGVTTVHDISPIHH
;
A
#
# COMPACT_ATOMS: atom_id res chain seq x y z
N MET A 1 -2.18 -21.57 4.83
CA MET A 1 -1.31 -22.44 4.02
C MET A 1 -2.13 -23.02 2.88
N CYS A 2 -1.65 -22.90 1.66
CA CYS A 2 -2.35 -23.35 0.46
C CYS A 2 -2.14 -24.87 0.31
N LYS A 3 -3.23 -25.67 0.22
CA LYS A 3 -3.18 -27.14 0.07
C LYS A 3 -2.31 -27.61 -1.12
N LEU A 4 -2.13 -26.77 -2.13
CA LEU A 4 -1.30 -27.06 -3.32
C LEU A 4 0.21 -27.01 -3.04
N CYS A 5 0.63 -26.38 -1.96
CA CYS A 5 2.05 -26.34 -1.57
C CYS A 5 2.49 -27.53 -0.72
N ASP A 6 1.55 -28.28 -0.12
CA ASP A 6 1.85 -29.41 0.76
C ASP A 6 2.10 -30.74 0.01
N GLU A 7 1.76 -30.81 -1.29
CA GLU A 7 1.82 -32.09 -2.03
C GLU A 7 3.13 -32.31 -2.81
N GLY A 8 4.11 -31.41 -2.67
CA GLY A 8 5.46 -31.61 -3.24
C GLY A 8 5.54 -31.75 -4.77
N ASN A 9 4.46 -31.47 -5.48
CA ASN A 9 4.44 -31.51 -6.94
C ASN A 9 5.07 -30.23 -7.51
N LEU A 10 6.13 -30.39 -8.28
CA LEU A 10 6.73 -29.33 -9.06
C LEU A 10 5.64 -28.68 -9.93
N GLN A 11 5.21 -27.48 -9.55
CA GLN A 11 4.33 -26.68 -10.37
C GLN A 11 5.08 -26.30 -11.64
N ASN A 12 4.65 -26.83 -12.76
CA ASN A 12 5.20 -26.47 -14.06
C ASN A 12 4.65 -25.10 -14.47
N HIS A 13 5.35 -24.04 -14.09
CA HIS A 13 5.00 -22.64 -14.43
C HIS A 13 5.38 -22.26 -15.88
N SER A 14 5.56 -23.21 -16.76
CA SER A 14 5.95 -22.98 -18.15
C SER A 14 4.82 -22.58 -19.09
N SER A 15 3.63 -22.24 -18.58
CA SER A 15 2.62 -21.61 -19.42
C SER A 15 3.09 -20.21 -19.79
N SER A 16 3.51 -20.03 -21.04
CA SER A 16 3.90 -18.71 -21.52
C SER A 16 2.72 -17.74 -21.48
N ARG A 17 2.96 -16.43 -21.37
CA ARG A 17 1.92 -15.40 -21.53
C ARG A 17 1.07 -15.62 -22.80
N ARG A 18 1.70 -16.19 -23.83
CA ARG A 18 1.08 -16.51 -25.10
C ARG A 18 0.09 -17.67 -24.99
N ASP A 19 0.34 -18.66 -24.14
CA ASP A 19 -0.55 -19.82 -23.93
C ASP A 19 -1.74 -19.44 -23.06
N PHE A 20 -1.54 -18.54 -22.08
CA PHE A 20 -2.63 -17.92 -21.32
C PHE A 20 -3.56 -17.11 -22.23
N LEU A 21 -3.04 -16.29 -23.13
CA LEU A 21 -3.83 -15.51 -24.07
C LEU A 21 -4.56 -16.39 -25.11
N LYS A 22 -3.98 -17.52 -25.51
CA LYS A 22 -4.63 -18.49 -26.39
C LYS A 22 -5.76 -19.25 -25.70
N ALA A 23 -5.59 -19.61 -24.43
CA ALA A 23 -6.61 -20.27 -23.63
C ALA A 23 -7.83 -19.37 -23.41
N THR A 24 -7.63 -18.08 -23.17
CA THR A 24 -8.72 -17.10 -23.03
C THR A 24 -9.43 -16.80 -24.36
N ALA A 25 -8.76 -16.92 -25.50
CA ALA A 25 -9.37 -16.74 -26.83
C ALA A 25 -10.18 -17.97 -27.31
N ALA A 26 -9.90 -19.16 -26.78
CA ALA A 26 -10.56 -20.40 -27.16
C ALA A 26 -11.89 -20.66 -26.43
N THR A 27 -12.14 -20.00 -25.31
CA THR A 27 -13.42 -20.05 -24.60
C THR A 27 -14.29 -18.87 -25.04
N GLY A 28 -15.06 -19.04 -26.13
CA GLY A 28 -15.91 -18.02 -26.75
C GLY A 28 -17.06 -17.48 -25.88
N VAL A 29 -16.81 -17.21 -24.60
CA VAL A 29 -17.73 -16.58 -23.62
C VAL A 29 -17.29 -15.14 -23.27
N ALA A 30 -16.36 -14.59 -24.01
CA ALA A 30 -15.70 -13.31 -23.65
C ALA A 30 -16.47 -12.03 -24.03
N ALA A 31 -17.68 -12.12 -24.62
CA ALA A 31 -18.35 -10.90 -25.11
C ALA A 31 -19.24 -10.20 -24.05
N ALA A 32 -19.55 -10.84 -22.93
CA ALA A 32 -20.47 -10.27 -21.93
C ALA A 32 -19.80 -9.83 -20.59
N SER A 33 -18.49 -10.04 -20.44
CA SER A 33 -17.78 -9.77 -19.18
C SER A 33 -16.58 -8.83 -19.31
N ILE A 34 -16.44 -8.12 -20.43
CA ILE A 34 -15.36 -7.15 -20.63
C ILE A 34 -15.51 -5.95 -19.71
N ASP A 35 -16.71 -5.61 -19.28
CA ASP A 35 -16.93 -4.49 -18.34
C ASP A 35 -16.45 -4.77 -16.90
N LEU A 36 -16.21 -6.04 -16.53
CA LEU A 36 -15.73 -6.39 -15.19
C LEU A 36 -14.21 -6.27 -15.06
N PHE A 37 -13.47 -6.17 -16.15
CA PHE A 37 -12.01 -6.07 -16.19
C PHE A 37 -11.48 -4.82 -16.88
N THR A 38 -12.35 -3.94 -17.34
CA THR A 38 -11.88 -2.59 -17.68
C THR A 38 -11.51 -1.93 -16.34
N PRO A 39 -10.24 -1.55 -16.13
CA PRO A 39 -9.95 -0.65 -15.03
C PRO A 39 -10.78 0.60 -15.32
N HIS A 40 -11.88 0.75 -14.60
CA HIS A 40 -12.47 2.06 -14.51
C HIS A 40 -11.34 2.90 -13.91
N PRO A 41 -10.87 3.96 -14.59
CA PRO A 41 -10.04 4.90 -13.91
C PRO A 41 -10.85 5.28 -12.68
N ALA A 42 -10.35 4.93 -11.49
CA ALA A 42 -10.80 5.57 -10.29
C ALA A 42 -10.52 7.05 -10.59
N THR A 43 -11.54 7.74 -11.06
CA THR A 43 -11.53 9.18 -11.08
C THR A 43 -11.58 9.57 -9.61
N ALA A 44 -10.43 9.48 -8.94
CA ALA A 44 -10.18 10.35 -7.83
C ALA A 44 -10.37 11.74 -8.44
N HIS A 45 -11.53 12.32 -8.21
CA HIS A 45 -11.69 13.73 -8.46
C HIS A 45 -10.69 14.40 -7.52
N ASP A 46 -9.56 14.78 -8.06
CA ASP A 46 -8.49 15.53 -7.41
C ASP A 46 -9.02 16.88 -6.87
N SER A 47 -10.27 17.19 -7.21
CA SER A 47 -10.97 18.41 -6.84
C SER A 47 -11.68 18.34 -5.48
N ASP A 48 -11.83 17.16 -4.86
CA ASP A 48 -12.64 17.01 -3.65
C ASP A 48 -11.82 17.16 -2.35
N VAL A 49 -10.50 17.16 -2.45
CA VAL A 49 -9.61 17.36 -1.30
C VAL A 49 -9.07 18.78 -1.32
N PRO A 50 -9.36 19.61 -0.31
CA PRO A 50 -8.82 20.97 -0.25
C PRO A 50 -7.29 20.96 -0.29
N GLU A 51 -6.69 21.79 -1.17
CA GLU A 51 -5.23 21.85 -1.41
C GLU A 51 -4.37 22.14 -0.17
N ASP A 52 -4.99 22.59 0.90
CA ASP A 52 -4.32 23.03 2.12
C ASP A 52 -4.71 22.22 3.36
N THR A 53 -5.20 21.02 3.18
CA THR A 53 -5.39 20.07 4.30
C THR A 53 -4.08 19.88 5.06
N GLY A 54 -4.17 19.85 6.41
CA GLY A 54 -3.02 19.70 7.28
C GLY A 54 -2.25 20.98 7.63
N ARG A 55 -2.62 22.15 7.11
CA ARG A 55 -2.08 23.45 7.60
C ARG A 55 -2.56 23.71 9.04
N ARG A 56 -1.74 24.39 9.84
CA ARG A 56 -1.95 24.52 11.30
C ARG A 56 -3.28 25.12 11.72
N GLU A 57 -3.86 25.99 10.92
CA GLU A 57 -5.09 26.73 11.26
C GLU A 57 -6.27 26.29 10.40
N ARG A 58 -6.10 25.23 9.61
CA ARG A 58 -7.13 24.78 8.70
C ARG A 58 -8.08 23.82 9.39
N ARG A 59 -9.37 24.05 9.18
CA ARG A 59 -10.43 23.12 9.57
C ARG A 59 -10.99 22.43 8.35
N TYR A 60 -11.14 21.14 8.42
CA TYR A 60 -11.85 20.36 7.42
C TYR A 60 -12.64 19.21 8.06
N ILE A 61 -13.69 18.80 7.38
CA ILE A 61 -14.55 17.71 7.82
C ILE A 61 -14.57 16.63 6.74
N ILE A 62 -14.26 15.40 7.12
CA ILE A 62 -14.44 14.21 6.29
C ILE A 62 -15.85 13.72 6.56
N ARG A 63 -16.75 13.81 5.57
CA ARG A 63 -18.19 13.70 5.78
C ARG A 63 -18.80 12.44 5.22
N GLY A 64 -19.61 11.76 6.05
CA GLY A 64 -20.54 10.72 5.63
C GLY A 64 -19.89 9.36 5.33
N GLY A 65 -18.65 9.14 5.75
CA GLY A 65 -17.95 7.86 5.58
C GLY A 65 -18.36 6.81 6.60
N SER A 66 -18.04 5.55 6.33
CA SER A 66 -18.06 4.48 7.31
C SER A 66 -16.79 4.59 8.15
N VAL A 67 -16.91 5.01 9.40
CA VAL A 67 -15.75 5.30 10.26
C VAL A 67 -15.36 4.07 11.07
N MET A 68 -14.13 3.65 10.91
CA MET A 68 -13.45 2.64 11.72
C MET A 68 -12.42 3.37 12.58
N SER A 69 -12.74 3.61 13.85
CA SER A 69 -11.96 4.53 14.70
C SER A 69 -10.62 3.94 15.13
N MET A 70 -10.55 2.63 15.33
CA MET A 70 -9.44 1.92 15.94
C MET A 70 -9.05 2.43 17.34
N ASP A 71 -9.89 3.25 17.95
CA ASP A 71 -9.73 3.79 19.30
C ASP A 71 -10.82 3.20 20.21
N PRO A 72 -10.45 2.49 21.29
CA PRO A 72 -11.44 1.87 22.18
C PRO A 72 -12.36 2.87 22.89
N SER A 73 -12.01 4.15 22.92
CA SER A 73 -12.85 5.22 23.49
C SER A 73 -13.83 5.83 22.49
N VAL A 74 -13.67 5.55 21.19
CA VAL A 74 -14.50 6.07 20.10
C VAL A 74 -15.11 4.89 19.34
N PRO A 75 -16.44 4.73 19.31
CA PRO A 75 -17.05 3.61 18.59
C PRO A 75 -16.84 3.71 17.08
N ASP A 76 -16.96 2.58 16.41
CA ASP A 76 -17.08 2.53 14.95
C ASP A 76 -18.49 2.98 14.55
N PHE A 77 -18.59 3.68 13.41
CA PHE A 77 -19.85 4.18 12.90
C PHE A 77 -20.09 3.69 11.47
N PRO A 78 -21.26 3.15 11.16
CA PRO A 78 -21.61 2.81 9.77
C PRO A 78 -21.66 4.05 8.87
N GLN A 79 -21.97 5.22 9.44
CA GLN A 79 -21.91 6.51 8.76
C GLN A 79 -21.68 7.62 9.78
N ALA A 80 -20.59 8.35 9.62
CA ALA A 80 -20.23 9.47 10.49
C ALA A 80 -19.32 10.46 9.78
N ASP A 81 -19.01 11.52 10.51
CA ASP A 81 -18.09 12.58 10.11
C ASP A 81 -16.87 12.57 11.02
N VAL A 82 -15.74 13.03 10.48
CA VAL A 82 -14.50 13.26 11.24
C VAL A 82 -14.11 14.73 11.05
N LEU A 83 -14.08 15.49 12.13
CA LEU A 83 -13.67 16.89 12.12
C LEU A 83 -12.21 17.00 12.51
N VAL A 84 -11.45 17.71 11.67
CA VAL A 84 -10.00 17.92 11.86
C VAL A 84 -9.71 19.40 11.96
N GLU A 85 -8.88 19.77 12.93
CA GLU A 85 -8.31 21.12 13.08
C GLU A 85 -6.79 21.05 13.05
N GLY A 86 -6.21 21.61 11.99
CA GLY A 86 -4.78 21.53 11.74
C GLY A 86 -4.33 20.08 11.57
N LYS A 87 -3.68 19.52 12.59
CA LYS A 87 -3.15 18.15 12.63
C LYS A 87 -3.85 17.25 13.65
N LYS A 88 -4.99 17.66 14.17
CA LYS A 88 -5.71 16.92 15.21
C LYS A 88 -7.12 16.59 14.77
N ILE A 89 -7.52 15.36 14.98
CA ILE A 89 -8.94 14.99 15.01
C ILE A 89 -9.52 15.57 16.29
N VAL A 90 -10.54 16.41 16.17
CA VAL A 90 -11.17 17.09 17.33
C VAL A 90 -12.53 16.52 17.67
N ASP A 91 -13.18 15.88 16.69
CA ASP A 91 -14.47 15.22 16.93
C ASP A 91 -14.72 14.11 15.90
N VAL A 92 -15.43 13.06 16.32
CA VAL A 92 -15.88 11.95 15.49
C VAL A 92 -17.30 11.58 15.85
N GLY A 93 -18.22 11.63 14.91
CA GLY A 93 -19.60 11.27 15.17
C GLY A 93 -20.54 11.61 14.02
N PRO A 94 -21.81 11.20 14.11
CA PRO A 94 -22.78 11.47 13.07
C PRO A 94 -23.20 12.95 13.07
N ASN A 95 -23.36 13.54 11.89
CA ASN A 95 -23.90 14.87 11.66
C ASN A 95 -23.18 16.00 12.42
N LEU A 96 -21.86 16.00 12.42
CA LEU A 96 -21.08 17.04 13.08
C LEU A 96 -21.31 18.41 12.45
N HIS A 97 -21.35 19.43 13.31
CA HIS A 97 -21.38 20.82 12.85
C HIS A 97 -19.98 21.27 12.45
N ALA A 98 -19.81 21.53 11.17
CA ALA A 98 -18.49 21.84 10.61
C ALA A 98 -18.16 23.34 10.61
N GLY A 99 -19.16 24.22 10.79
CA GLY A 99 -18.97 25.66 10.67
C GLY A 99 -18.47 26.04 9.29
N ASP A 100 -17.28 26.67 9.25
CA ASP A 100 -16.56 27.11 8.04
C ASP A 100 -15.54 26.07 7.53
N ALA A 101 -15.53 24.85 8.07
CA ALA A 101 -14.61 23.81 7.66
C ALA A 101 -14.82 23.40 6.20
N SER A 102 -13.73 23.19 5.48
CA SER A 102 -13.78 22.60 4.13
C SER A 102 -14.29 21.17 4.20
N VAL A 103 -15.11 20.75 3.24
CA VAL A 103 -15.76 19.43 3.26
C VAL A 103 -15.01 18.49 2.31
N ILE A 104 -14.66 17.30 2.82
CA ILE A 104 -14.20 16.16 2.04
C ILE A 104 -15.34 15.15 2.03
N ASP A 105 -15.89 14.85 0.87
CA ASP A 105 -16.97 13.86 0.75
C ASP A 105 -16.41 12.44 0.84
N ALA A 106 -16.83 11.72 1.89
CA ALA A 106 -16.44 10.33 2.13
C ALA A 106 -17.61 9.34 2.01
N ARG A 107 -18.71 9.74 1.43
CA ARG A 107 -19.87 8.84 1.23
C ARG A 107 -19.47 7.61 0.41
N GLY A 108 -19.82 6.42 0.91
CA GLY A 108 -19.44 5.15 0.30
C GLY A 108 -17.96 4.77 0.46
N ARG A 109 -17.22 5.47 1.32
CA ARG A 109 -15.81 5.20 1.63
C ARG A 109 -15.64 4.77 3.08
N ILE A 110 -14.56 4.05 3.34
CA ILE A 110 -14.11 3.77 4.71
C ILE A 110 -13.17 4.89 5.14
N VAL A 111 -13.41 5.45 6.32
CA VAL A 111 -12.54 6.43 6.97
C VAL A 111 -11.90 5.76 8.18
N MET A 112 -10.60 5.61 8.16
CA MET A 112 -9.84 4.93 9.21
C MET A 112 -8.46 5.58 9.37
N PRO A 113 -7.76 5.36 10.50
CA PRO A 113 -6.36 5.75 10.63
C PRO A 113 -5.50 5.11 9.54
N GLY A 114 -4.47 5.82 9.09
CA GLY A 114 -3.51 5.26 8.14
C GLY A 114 -2.77 4.06 8.74
N PHE A 115 -2.30 3.17 7.88
CA PHE A 115 -1.53 2.01 8.30
C PHE A 115 -0.20 2.40 8.92
N ILE A 116 0.26 1.56 9.83
CA ILE A 116 1.58 1.66 10.45
C ILE A 116 2.38 0.46 10.00
N ASP A 117 3.44 0.70 9.22
CA ASP A 117 4.40 -0.31 8.84
C ASP A 117 5.52 -0.34 9.88
N THR A 118 5.57 -1.41 10.65
CA THR A 118 6.50 -1.55 11.77
C THR A 118 7.82 -2.21 11.40
N HIS A 119 8.00 -2.64 10.17
CA HIS A 119 9.24 -3.24 9.68
C HIS A 119 9.34 -3.12 8.16
N HIS A 120 10.15 -2.19 7.70
CA HIS A 120 10.39 -1.98 6.28
C HIS A 120 11.87 -1.74 5.99
N HIS A 121 12.27 -2.01 4.75
CA HIS A 121 13.61 -1.74 4.23
C HIS A 121 13.48 -0.96 2.92
N GLN A 122 13.27 0.36 3.03
CA GLN A 122 12.98 1.19 1.86
C GLN A 122 14.15 1.27 0.87
N PHE A 123 15.38 1.18 1.37
CA PHE A 123 16.57 1.17 0.51
C PHE A 123 16.57 0.04 -0.53
N GLU A 124 15.76 -1.00 -0.34
CA GLU A 124 15.64 -2.16 -1.24
C GLU A 124 14.55 -2.02 -2.30
N THR A 125 13.84 -0.91 -2.37
CA THR A 125 12.64 -0.78 -3.21
C THR A 125 12.90 -1.13 -4.67
N ALA A 126 14.07 -0.78 -5.23
CA ALA A 126 14.45 -1.16 -6.59
C ALA A 126 14.75 -2.64 -6.76
N LEU A 127 15.02 -3.36 -5.68
CA LEU A 127 15.29 -4.79 -5.67
C LEU A 127 14.02 -5.61 -5.39
N ARG A 128 12.87 -4.98 -5.35
CA ARG A 128 11.59 -5.65 -5.12
C ARG A 128 11.40 -6.83 -6.07
N SER A 129 11.06 -7.98 -5.52
CA SER A 129 10.91 -9.25 -6.23
C SER A 129 12.20 -9.90 -6.74
N PHE A 130 13.38 -9.32 -6.47
CA PHE A 130 14.65 -9.89 -6.90
C PHE A 130 14.92 -11.29 -6.28
N LEU A 131 14.57 -11.46 -5.01
CA LEU A 131 14.72 -12.72 -4.26
C LEU A 131 13.36 -13.30 -3.85
N ALA A 132 12.41 -13.40 -4.77
CA ALA A 132 11.04 -13.83 -4.47
C ALA A 132 10.94 -15.17 -3.72
N ASN A 133 11.88 -16.09 -3.96
CA ASN A 133 11.99 -17.38 -3.27
C ASN A 133 13.32 -17.51 -2.48
N GLY A 134 13.96 -16.40 -2.17
CA GLY A 134 15.22 -16.38 -1.44
C GLY A 134 15.03 -16.72 0.03
N LEU A 135 16.02 -17.41 0.59
CA LEU A 135 16.12 -17.63 2.02
C LEU A 135 16.65 -16.37 2.72
N LEU A 136 16.35 -16.21 4.00
CA LEU A 136 16.94 -15.11 4.79
C LEU A 136 18.46 -15.30 4.96
N LEU A 137 18.86 -16.50 5.31
CA LEU A 137 20.24 -16.93 5.48
C LEU A 137 20.50 -18.18 4.64
N PRO A 138 21.78 -18.48 4.27
CA PRO A 138 22.08 -19.69 3.56
C PRO A 138 21.73 -20.93 4.38
N GLY A 139 20.96 -21.86 3.79
CA GLY A 139 20.65 -23.15 4.39
C GLY A 139 21.85 -24.06 4.46
N THR A 140 22.76 -23.95 3.46
CA THR A 140 24.06 -24.66 3.41
C THR A 140 25.16 -23.66 3.04
N PRO A 141 26.37 -23.81 3.59
CA PRO A 141 27.50 -22.94 3.21
C PRO A 141 27.76 -22.96 1.71
N GLY A 142 27.55 -21.81 1.06
CA GLY A 142 27.90 -21.59 -0.34
C GLY A 142 26.87 -22.04 -1.39
N GLY A 143 25.66 -22.49 -0.98
CA GLY A 143 24.74 -23.18 -1.89
C GLY A 143 23.49 -22.42 -2.32
N ASP A 144 22.90 -21.61 -1.46
CA ASP A 144 21.57 -21.09 -1.73
C ASP A 144 21.55 -19.56 -1.92
N ILE A 145 20.75 -19.10 -2.86
CA ILE A 145 20.44 -17.68 -3.02
C ILE A 145 19.74 -17.21 -1.75
N ASN A 146 20.30 -16.22 -1.05
CA ASN A 146 19.77 -15.73 0.19
C ASN A 146 19.87 -14.22 0.31
N TYR A 147 18.99 -13.64 1.16
CA TYR A 147 18.89 -12.22 1.38
C TYR A 147 20.21 -11.61 1.91
N TYR A 148 20.78 -12.22 2.93
CA TYR A 148 21.97 -11.69 3.58
C TYR A 148 23.15 -11.52 2.60
N GLN A 149 23.42 -12.54 1.81
CA GLN A 149 24.54 -12.53 0.88
C GLN A 149 24.29 -11.60 -0.32
N TYR A 150 23.12 -11.68 -0.92
CA TYR A 150 22.83 -10.94 -2.15
C TYR A 150 22.44 -9.49 -1.87
N ILE A 151 21.55 -9.23 -0.93
CA ILE A 151 21.10 -7.88 -0.67
C ILE A 151 22.11 -7.12 0.18
N LEU A 152 22.43 -7.64 1.37
CA LEU A 152 23.25 -6.88 2.32
C LEU A 152 24.74 -6.89 1.98
N LEU A 153 25.28 -7.98 1.47
CA LEU A 153 26.72 -8.09 1.20
C LEU A 153 27.11 -7.82 -0.26
N THR A 154 26.18 -7.84 -1.20
CA THR A 154 26.49 -7.62 -2.62
C THR A 154 25.90 -6.31 -3.14
N PHE A 155 24.60 -6.08 -3.00
CA PHE A 155 23.97 -4.87 -3.54
C PHE A 155 24.16 -3.66 -2.64
N ALA A 156 23.93 -3.79 -1.33
CA ALA A 156 24.02 -2.68 -0.40
C ALA A 156 25.39 -1.95 -0.44
N PRO A 157 26.54 -2.65 -0.48
CA PRO A 157 27.85 -1.98 -0.52
C PRO A 157 28.15 -1.20 -1.79
N VAL A 158 27.41 -1.42 -2.88
CA VAL A 158 27.65 -0.72 -4.16
C VAL A 158 26.66 0.42 -4.40
N TYR A 159 25.70 0.63 -3.50
CA TYR A 159 24.77 1.74 -3.57
C TYR A 159 25.51 3.06 -3.39
N ARG A 160 25.20 4.01 -4.23
CA ARG A 160 25.60 5.41 -4.06
C ARG A 160 24.55 6.16 -3.24
N PRO A 161 24.85 7.32 -2.66
CA PRO A 161 23.87 8.14 -1.96
C PRO A 161 22.60 8.42 -2.77
N GLN A 162 22.74 8.61 -4.09
CA GLN A 162 21.61 8.83 -5.00
C GLN A 162 20.72 7.60 -5.13
N ASP A 163 21.33 6.40 -5.12
CA ASP A 163 20.57 5.15 -5.22
C ASP A 163 19.74 4.92 -3.96
N VAL A 164 20.31 5.21 -2.78
CA VAL A 164 19.57 5.19 -1.50
C VAL A 164 18.44 6.20 -1.54
N TYR A 165 18.72 7.47 -1.89
CA TYR A 165 17.70 8.50 -1.95
C TYR A 165 16.51 8.14 -2.85
N ILE A 166 16.77 7.61 -4.04
CA ILE A 166 15.71 7.21 -4.98
C ILE A 166 14.88 6.04 -4.45
N ASN A 167 15.53 5.06 -3.82
CA ASN A 167 14.83 3.92 -3.23
C ASN A 167 13.92 4.37 -2.08
N GLU A 168 14.45 5.20 -1.16
CA GLU A 168 13.71 5.76 -0.04
C GLU A 168 12.52 6.61 -0.51
N LEU A 169 12.73 7.49 -1.49
CA LEU A 169 11.69 8.34 -2.04
C LEU A 169 10.57 7.50 -2.70
N PHE A 170 10.96 6.57 -3.56
CA PHE A 170 9.98 5.73 -4.27
C PHE A 170 9.24 4.80 -3.29
N GLY A 171 9.94 4.22 -2.33
CA GLY A 171 9.33 3.40 -1.29
C GLY A 171 8.33 4.18 -0.46
N SER A 172 8.71 5.37 -0.01
CA SER A 172 7.83 6.26 0.77
C SER A 172 6.57 6.67 0.00
N LEU A 173 6.72 7.05 -1.27
CA LEU A 173 5.58 7.44 -2.11
C LEU A 173 4.65 6.24 -2.37
N SER A 174 5.21 5.05 -2.62
CA SER A 174 4.42 3.83 -2.79
C SER A 174 3.64 3.47 -1.53
N GLN A 175 4.26 3.61 -0.36
CA GLN A 175 3.58 3.37 0.91
C GLN A 175 2.46 4.37 1.19
N LEU A 176 2.67 5.64 0.87
CA LEU A 176 1.62 6.66 0.98
C LEU A 176 0.44 6.34 0.07
N ASP A 177 0.68 5.91 -1.16
CA ASP A 177 -0.35 5.49 -2.11
C ASP A 177 -1.15 4.28 -1.59
N ASP A 178 -0.50 3.38 -0.87
CA ASP A 178 -1.11 2.22 -0.22
C ASP A 178 -1.76 2.55 1.14
N GLY A 179 -1.76 3.81 1.58
CA GLY A 179 -2.39 4.28 2.83
C GLY A 179 -1.53 4.12 4.08
N VAL A 180 -0.24 3.87 3.95
CA VAL A 180 0.70 3.86 5.09
C VAL A 180 1.06 5.30 5.45
N THR A 181 0.85 5.68 6.71
CA THR A 181 1.14 7.04 7.22
C THR A 181 2.28 7.08 8.23
N THR A 182 2.72 5.93 8.67
CA THR A 182 3.84 5.79 9.60
C THR A 182 4.65 4.56 9.22
N VAL A 183 5.96 4.71 9.10
CA VAL A 183 6.86 3.61 8.78
C VAL A 183 8.02 3.57 9.76
N HIS A 184 8.36 2.35 10.20
CA HIS A 184 9.64 2.07 10.85
C HIS A 184 10.59 1.51 9.78
N ASP A 185 11.33 2.40 9.15
CA ASP A 185 12.33 2.02 8.16
C ASP A 185 13.61 1.56 8.84
N ILE A 186 14.06 0.35 8.48
CA ILE A 186 15.30 -0.25 8.96
C ILE A 186 16.28 -0.21 7.79
N SER A 187 16.97 0.91 7.67
CA SER A 187 17.98 1.12 6.64
C SER A 187 19.38 0.90 7.23
N PRO A 188 20.08 -0.17 6.86
CA PRO A 188 21.46 -0.39 7.29
C PRO A 188 22.48 0.44 6.49
N ILE A 189 22.03 1.18 5.47
CA ILE A 189 22.88 2.00 4.61
C ILE A 189 22.63 3.47 4.95
N HIS A 190 23.59 4.08 5.62
CA HIS A 190 23.61 5.52 5.86
C HIS A 190 24.89 6.10 5.26
N HIS A 191 24.77 7.01 4.33
CA HIS A 191 25.86 7.77 3.72
C HIS A 191 25.81 9.22 4.17
#